data_ec013f09a48a78d854b9398e1ebed204
#
_entry.id   ec013f09a48a78d854b9398e1ebed204
#
_cell.length_a   1.000
_cell.length_b   1.000
_cell.length_c   1.000
_cell.angle_alpha   90.00
_cell.angle_beta   90.00
_cell.angle_gamma   90.00
#
_symmetry.space_group_name_H-M   'P 1'
#
loop_
_entity.id
_entity.type
_entity.pdbx_description
1 polymer ?
#
loop_
_entity_poly.entity_id
_entity_poly.type
_entity_poly.pdbx_seq_one_letter_code
_entity_poly.pdbx_strand_id
1 'polypeptide(L)'
;MMVTFVKRECQERWKPAMNSVIKGAGYVLVHTPEMVVYNGTTQTTERVVNPESEYLKELRDHLRSYDTCVNYWPNQVYIGNATPDDLAQVEFPYYDKVKEGAERYGKYGEIMPEDEFLLLAQACDMFEVVMLEKGFVAATKEKFAADPIITDDIVEKVIEGFEISEIEHFVNEEHAEGLYHENKLVGCVKRAHDIDANLSAHVMHENIMSKASSVLALLYGVRNAGIEKTDVEYVIDCAEEACGDMNQRGGGNFAKAAAEVAGLLNATGSDSRGFCAGPSHALIEAAALVKSGAYKCVAVTAGGCTAKLGMNGKDHVKKGLPILEDCLGGFCVIIAENDGVNPEINLDILGRHTVGTGSAPQNVIGSLVADPLERAGLKITDIDKFSPEMQNPDITKPAGAGDVPLANYKMIGALAVKRGELDRKELANFTKEHGLTGWAPTQGHIPSGVPYVGVAREDILEGKIKNAMIIGKGSLFLGRMTNLFDGVSFVIHGNTKAQEEAAAGVSEDEVKGLIAKAMKEFAATLIAE
;
A
#
# COMPACT_ATOMS: atom_id res chain seq x y z
N MET A 1 -22.75 -41.86 -26.12
CA MET A 1 -21.75 -41.75 -25.05
C MET A 1 -20.77 -40.57 -25.25
N MET A 2 -20.25 -40.34 -26.47
CA MET A 2 -19.31 -39.24 -26.78
C MET A 2 -19.92 -37.81 -26.67
N VAL A 3 -21.19 -37.64 -27.05
CA VAL A 3 -21.89 -36.33 -27.00
C VAL A 3 -22.21 -35.90 -25.56
N THR A 4 -22.36 -36.82 -24.62
CA THR A 4 -22.63 -36.52 -23.20
C THR A 4 -21.34 -36.13 -22.47
N PHE A 5 -20.18 -36.65 -22.86
CA PHE A 5 -18.88 -36.29 -22.31
C PHE A 5 -18.47 -34.85 -22.69
N VAL A 6 -18.62 -34.51 -23.99
CA VAL A 6 -18.31 -33.15 -24.49
C VAL A 6 -19.23 -32.10 -23.87
N LYS A 7 -20.50 -32.40 -23.61
CA LYS A 7 -21.42 -31.49 -22.92
C LYS A 7 -21.06 -31.27 -21.44
N ARG A 8 -20.55 -32.29 -20.73
CA ARG A 8 -20.11 -32.14 -19.35
C ARG A 8 -18.83 -31.29 -19.24
N GLU A 9 -17.83 -31.56 -20.09
CA GLU A 9 -16.61 -30.76 -20.13
C GLU A 9 -16.86 -29.28 -20.53
N CYS A 10 -17.80 -29.03 -21.47
CA CYS A 10 -18.21 -27.66 -21.80
C CYS A 10 -19.00 -26.98 -20.67
N GLN A 11 -19.84 -27.70 -19.92
CA GLN A 11 -20.59 -27.12 -18.81
C GLN A 11 -19.71 -26.81 -17.58
N GLU A 12 -18.63 -27.57 -17.34
CA GLU A 12 -17.67 -27.29 -16.29
C GLU A 12 -16.76 -26.06 -16.60
N ARG A 13 -16.53 -25.78 -17.89
CA ARG A 13 -15.78 -24.57 -18.33
C ARG A 13 -16.58 -23.25 -18.23
N TRP A 14 -17.91 -23.32 -18.05
CA TRP A 14 -18.79 -22.16 -18.02
C TRP A 14 -19.44 -21.91 -16.64
N LYS A 15 -18.86 -22.43 -15.56
CA LYS A 15 -19.24 -21.93 -14.23
C LYS A 15 -18.81 -20.45 -14.17
N PRO A 16 -19.67 -19.53 -13.67
CA PRO A 16 -19.26 -18.17 -13.46
C PRO A 16 -17.99 -18.18 -12.58
N ALA A 17 -16.95 -17.49 -13.06
CA ALA A 17 -15.70 -17.43 -12.33
C ALA A 17 -15.97 -16.78 -10.98
N MET A 18 -15.55 -17.43 -9.91
CA MET A 18 -15.66 -16.89 -8.55
C MET A 18 -14.81 -15.63 -8.42
N ASN A 19 -15.21 -14.70 -7.58
CA ASN A 19 -14.39 -13.56 -7.27
C ASN A 19 -13.07 -14.02 -6.64
N SER A 20 -11.99 -13.28 -6.91
CA SER A 20 -10.71 -13.45 -6.25
C SER A 20 -10.78 -12.95 -4.80
N VAL A 21 -9.88 -13.44 -3.96
CA VAL A 21 -9.82 -13.06 -2.54
C VAL A 21 -8.54 -12.33 -2.18
N ILE A 22 -8.59 -11.53 -1.12
CA ILE A 22 -7.42 -10.92 -0.49
C ILE A 22 -6.85 -11.93 0.51
N LYS A 23 -5.74 -12.56 0.14
CA LYS A 23 -5.10 -13.61 0.93
C LYS A 23 -4.28 -13.06 2.10
N GLY A 24 -3.64 -11.91 1.91
CA GLY A 24 -2.83 -11.24 2.92
C GLY A 24 -2.35 -9.88 2.45
N ALA A 25 -1.78 -9.12 3.38
CA ALA A 25 -1.17 -7.83 3.10
C ALA A 25 0.11 -7.63 3.93
N GLY A 26 1.08 -6.92 3.37
CA GLY A 26 2.28 -6.44 4.03
C GLY A 26 2.38 -4.92 3.92
N TYR A 27 2.78 -4.24 5.00
CA TYR A 27 2.99 -2.80 5.04
C TYR A 27 4.29 -2.51 5.77
N VAL A 28 5.19 -1.79 5.12
CA VAL A 28 6.51 -1.50 5.65
C VAL A 28 6.81 -0.01 5.63
N LEU A 29 7.57 0.43 6.60
CA LEU A 29 8.16 1.77 6.64
C LEU A 29 9.68 1.61 6.76
N VAL A 30 10.41 2.48 6.11
CA VAL A 30 11.86 2.61 6.30
C VAL A 30 12.13 4.02 6.78
N HIS A 31 12.64 4.16 7.98
CA HIS A 31 12.99 5.48 8.52
C HIS A 31 14.30 5.96 7.91
N THR A 32 14.25 7.02 7.11
CA THR A 32 15.33 7.51 6.26
C THR A 32 15.63 9.00 6.47
N PRO A 33 16.05 9.42 7.67
CA PRO A 33 16.27 10.84 7.98
C PRO A 33 17.39 11.46 7.14
N GLU A 34 18.44 10.72 6.80
CA GLU A 34 19.52 11.24 5.96
C GLU A 34 19.06 11.39 4.50
N MET A 35 18.24 10.48 3.98
CA MET A 35 17.65 10.65 2.65
C MET A 35 16.68 11.84 2.59
N VAL A 36 15.99 12.20 3.68
CA VAL A 36 15.25 13.47 3.74
C VAL A 36 16.19 14.62 3.46
N VAL A 37 17.34 14.65 4.12
CA VAL A 37 18.29 15.75 3.96
C VAL A 37 18.88 15.78 2.55
N TYR A 38 19.37 14.67 2.04
CA TYR A 38 20.23 14.65 0.87
C TYR A 38 19.51 14.35 -0.46
N ASN A 39 18.42 13.56 -0.43
CA ASN A 39 17.83 12.99 -1.64
C ASN A 39 16.38 13.47 -1.93
N GLY A 40 15.67 14.04 -0.94
CA GLY A 40 14.33 14.57 -1.17
C GLY A 40 14.34 15.76 -2.14
N THR A 41 13.40 15.78 -3.09
CA THR A 41 13.35 16.79 -4.17
C THR A 41 13.21 18.22 -3.63
N THR A 42 12.45 18.44 -2.56
CA THR A 42 12.31 19.77 -1.94
C THR A 42 13.67 20.31 -1.46
N GLN A 43 14.45 19.48 -0.82
CA GLN A 43 15.75 19.85 -0.23
C GLN A 43 16.85 20.01 -1.30
N THR A 44 16.89 19.08 -2.27
CA THR A 44 17.85 19.18 -3.39
C THR A 44 17.58 20.39 -4.25
N THR A 45 16.31 20.69 -4.53
CA THR A 45 15.91 21.90 -5.25
C THR A 45 16.29 23.17 -4.47
N GLU A 46 16.03 23.18 -3.14
CA GLU A 46 16.35 24.34 -2.30
C GLU A 46 17.84 24.62 -2.28
N ARG A 47 18.70 23.59 -2.22
CA ARG A 47 20.17 23.78 -2.31
C ARG A 47 20.61 24.46 -3.59
N VAL A 48 19.91 24.20 -4.69
CA VAL A 48 20.24 24.81 -5.99
C VAL A 48 19.73 26.25 -6.08
N VAL A 49 18.50 26.50 -5.65
CA VAL A 49 17.84 27.81 -5.89
C VAL A 49 18.07 28.80 -4.75
N ASN A 50 18.31 28.32 -3.52
CA ASN A 50 18.52 29.14 -2.32
C ASN A 50 19.41 28.40 -1.28
N PRO A 51 20.72 28.21 -1.57
CA PRO A 51 21.62 27.39 -0.74
C PRO A 51 21.79 27.93 0.70
N GLU A 52 21.53 29.20 0.92
CA GLU A 52 21.62 29.87 2.24
C GLU A 52 20.28 29.96 2.98
N SER A 53 19.28 29.21 2.55
CA SER A 53 17.94 29.29 3.17
C SER A 53 17.97 28.85 4.64
N GLU A 54 17.21 29.53 5.47
CA GLU A 54 17.02 29.15 6.89
C GLU A 54 16.46 27.73 7.01
N TYR A 55 15.58 27.33 6.09
CA TYR A 55 15.05 25.97 6.04
C TYR A 55 16.16 24.91 6.01
N LEU A 56 17.17 25.06 5.15
CA LEU A 56 18.26 24.08 5.07
C LEU A 56 19.15 24.09 6.32
N LYS A 57 19.30 25.25 6.99
CA LYS A 57 20.07 25.37 8.23
C LYS A 57 19.37 24.69 9.41
N GLU A 58 18.03 24.82 9.48
CA GLU A 58 17.22 24.30 10.58
C GLU A 58 16.72 22.86 10.34
N LEU A 59 16.77 22.37 9.10
CA LEU A 59 16.19 21.09 8.67
C LEU A 59 16.52 19.92 9.62
N ARG A 60 17.80 19.79 10.01
CA ARG A 60 18.26 18.68 10.85
C ARG A 60 17.69 18.71 12.27
N ASP A 61 17.41 19.88 12.81
CA ASP A 61 16.84 20.04 14.15
C ASP A 61 15.37 19.58 14.22
N HIS A 62 14.75 19.42 13.06
CA HIS A 62 13.37 18.96 12.90
C HIS A 62 13.23 17.49 12.48
N LEU A 63 14.35 16.78 12.27
CA LEU A 63 14.30 15.34 11.97
C LEU A 63 13.99 14.55 13.25
N ARG A 64 13.28 13.43 13.08
CA ARG A 64 13.00 12.51 14.17
C ARG A 64 14.15 11.53 14.36
N SER A 65 14.37 11.11 15.61
CA SER A 65 15.16 9.90 15.88
C SER A 65 14.39 8.64 15.48
N TYR A 66 15.09 7.53 15.31
CA TYR A 66 14.47 6.23 15.03
C TYR A 66 13.44 5.86 16.10
N ASP A 67 13.77 6.01 17.39
CA ASP A 67 12.83 5.73 18.48
C ASP A 67 11.57 6.60 18.42
N THR A 68 11.69 7.87 18.06
CA THR A 68 10.55 8.76 17.88
C THR A 68 9.69 8.34 16.69
N CYS A 69 10.31 7.87 15.61
CA CYS A 69 9.63 7.34 14.45
C CYS A 69 8.86 6.05 14.79
N VAL A 70 9.50 5.13 15.53
CA VAL A 70 8.86 3.88 16.00
C VAL A 70 7.72 4.19 16.97
N ASN A 71 7.90 5.08 17.92
CA ASN A 71 6.89 5.40 18.94
C ASN A 71 5.72 6.25 18.43
N TYR A 72 5.68 6.56 17.14
CA TYR A 72 4.66 7.39 16.53
C TYR A 72 3.40 6.58 16.17
N TRP A 73 2.25 6.98 16.70
CA TRP A 73 0.98 6.28 16.56
C TRP A 73 0.60 5.92 15.12
N PRO A 74 0.62 6.84 14.13
CA PRO A 74 0.28 6.49 12.75
C PRO A 74 1.20 5.43 12.14
N ASN A 75 2.50 5.43 12.46
CA ASN A 75 3.45 4.42 11.98
C ASN A 75 3.12 3.04 12.56
N GLN A 76 2.74 2.99 13.84
CA GLN A 76 2.34 1.75 14.50
C GLN A 76 1.04 1.18 13.95
N VAL A 77 0.10 2.03 13.52
CA VAL A 77 -1.10 1.60 12.78
C VAL A 77 -0.72 1.06 11.40
N TYR A 78 0.21 1.73 10.71
CA TYR A 78 0.63 1.32 9.37
C TYR A 78 1.23 -0.09 9.35
N ILE A 79 2.08 -0.42 10.31
CA ILE A 79 2.69 -1.76 10.42
C ILE A 79 1.81 -2.79 11.17
N GLY A 80 0.67 -2.38 11.74
CA GLY A 80 -0.30 -3.26 12.40
C GLY A 80 0.01 -3.63 13.85
N ASN A 81 0.78 -2.80 14.58
CA ASN A 81 0.95 -2.92 16.04
C ASN A 81 -0.06 -2.07 16.83
N ALA A 82 -0.86 -1.27 16.13
CA ALA A 82 -2.06 -0.62 16.61
C ALA A 82 -3.14 -0.71 15.55
N THR A 83 -4.40 -0.49 15.93
CA THR A 83 -5.54 -0.47 15.02
C THR A 83 -5.94 0.97 14.67
N PRO A 84 -6.69 1.20 13.57
CA PRO A 84 -7.31 2.49 13.30
C PRO A 84 -8.27 2.95 14.42
N ASP A 85 -8.92 2.01 15.10
CA ASP A 85 -9.82 2.31 16.23
C ASP A 85 -9.03 2.78 17.46
N ASP A 86 -7.83 2.23 17.71
CA ASP A 86 -6.92 2.73 18.75
C ASP A 86 -6.49 4.17 18.43
N LEU A 87 -6.10 4.46 17.20
CA LEU A 87 -5.71 5.79 16.76
C LEU A 87 -6.85 6.80 16.90
N ALA A 88 -8.09 6.38 16.64
CA ALA A 88 -9.26 7.23 16.76
C ALA A 88 -9.55 7.67 18.23
N GLN A 89 -8.95 7.00 19.23
CA GLN A 89 -9.04 7.40 20.65
C GLN A 89 -7.92 8.36 21.06
N VAL A 90 -6.87 8.51 20.23
CA VAL A 90 -5.76 9.41 20.51
C VAL A 90 -6.14 10.84 20.17
N GLU A 91 -5.92 11.76 21.10
CA GLU A 91 -6.17 13.18 20.85
C GLU A 91 -5.17 13.74 19.82
N PHE A 92 -5.69 14.42 18.81
CA PHE A 92 -4.88 15.11 17.81
C PHE A 92 -4.24 16.39 18.41
N PRO A 93 -2.98 16.74 18.06
CA PRO A 93 -2.09 16.10 17.10
C PRO A 93 -1.40 14.86 17.66
N TYR A 94 -0.93 13.96 16.77
CA TYR A 94 -0.28 12.69 17.15
C TYR A 94 1.23 12.83 17.33
N TYR A 95 1.88 13.81 16.72
CA TYR A 95 3.34 13.96 16.74
C TYR A 95 3.92 14.24 18.15
N ASP A 96 3.11 14.69 19.09
CA ASP A 96 3.49 14.92 20.49
C ASP A 96 3.02 13.79 21.44
N LYS A 97 2.47 12.70 20.90
CA LYS A 97 1.97 11.54 21.64
C LYS A 97 2.87 10.33 21.39
N VAL A 98 3.33 9.74 22.48
CA VAL A 98 4.10 8.49 22.41
C VAL A 98 3.17 7.30 22.54
N LYS A 99 3.28 6.34 21.63
CA LYS A 99 2.61 5.04 21.79
C LYS A 99 3.42 4.17 22.73
N GLU A 100 2.88 3.93 23.93
CA GLU A 100 3.46 2.98 24.86
C GLU A 100 3.44 1.55 24.28
N GLY A 101 4.52 0.79 24.46
CA GLY A 101 4.66 -0.55 23.92
C GLY A 101 4.77 -0.57 22.38
N ALA A 102 5.25 0.53 21.77
CA ALA A 102 5.59 0.54 20.36
C ALA A 102 6.78 -0.38 20.08
N GLU A 103 6.73 -1.09 18.96
CA GLU A 103 7.76 -2.02 18.54
C GLU A 103 8.14 -1.78 17.08
N ARG A 104 9.36 -2.18 16.71
CA ARG A 104 9.81 -2.18 15.32
C ARG A 104 8.91 -3.01 14.42
N TYR A 105 8.48 -4.16 14.92
CA TYR A 105 7.72 -5.15 14.17
C TYR A 105 6.24 -5.11 14.53
N GLY A 106 5.39 -5.25 13.52
CA GLY A 106 3.94 -5.35 13.67
C GLY A 106 3.38 -6.53 12.89
N LYS A 107 2.06 -6.67 12.93
CA LYS A 107 1.33 -7.74 12.24
C LYS A 107 1.58 -7.74 10.73
N TYR A 108 1.62 -6.56 10.12
CA TYR A 108 1.74 -6.42 8.67
C TYR A 108 3.16 -6.25 8.18
N GLY A 109 4.07 -5.73 8.99
CA GLY A 109 5.43 -5.42 8.56
C GLY A 109 6.28 -4.83 9.66
N GLU A 110 7.18 -3.95 9.30
CA GLU A 110 8.13 -3.33 10.22
C GLU A 110 8.39 -1.86 9.90
N ILE A 111 9.12 -1.21 10.83
CA ILE A 111 9.80 0.07 10.61
C ILE A 111 11.31 -0.23 10.58
N MET A 112 11.87 -0.39 9.39
CA MET A 112 13.29 -0.70 9.21
C MET A 112 14.15 0.56 9.40
N PRO A 113 15.29 0.51 10.11
CA PRO A 113 16.21 1.64 10.19
C PRO A 113 17.01 1.82 8.90
N GLU A 114 17.46 3.07 8.63
CA GLU A 114 18.13 3.45 7.39
C GLU A 114 19.40 2.67 7.10
N ASP A 115 20.21 2.38 8.11
CA ASP A 115 21.47 1.66 7.93
C ASP A 115 21.26 0.21 7.45
N GLU A 116 20.31 -0.52 8.02
CA GLU A 116 19.95 -1.86 7.53
C GLU A 116 19.35 -1.81 6.13
N PHE A 117 18.54 -0.77 5.85
CA PHE A 117 17.96 -0.58 4.52
C PHE A 117 19.00 -0.30 3.44
N LEU A 118 20.10 0.40 3.74
CA LEU A 118 21.20 0.58 2.80
C LEU A 118 21.86 -0.75 2.40
N LEU A 119 21.93 -1.73 3.33
CA LEU A 119 22.40 -3.07 2.99
C LEU A 119 21.39 -3.82 2.10
N LEU A 120 20.09 -3.67 2.38
CA LEU A 120 19.04 -4.21 1.50
C LEU A 120 19.11 -3.59 0.10
N ALA A 121 19.33 -2.28 0.00
CA ALA A 121 19.51 -1.59 -1.28
C ALA A 121 20.71 -2.15 -2.06
N GLN A 122 21.85 -2.42 -1.41
CA GLN A 122 22.99 -3.07 -2.02
C GLN A 122 22.66 -4.52 -2.45
N ALA A 123 21.95 -5.29 -1.63
CA ALA A 123 21.52 -6.64 -2.01
C ALA A 123 20.53 -6.66 -3.18
N CYS A 124 19.78 -5.56 -3.40
CA CYS A 124 18.89 -5.40 -4.55
C CYS A 124 19.60 -4.95 -5.82
N ASP A 125 20.85 -4.50 -5.72
CA ASP A 125 21.64 -4.03 -6.85
C ASP A 125 22.33 -5.21 -7.56
N MET A 126 22.05 -5.36 -8.86
CA MET A 126 22.58 -6.45 -9.68
C MET A 126 23.80 -6.02 -10.51
N PHE A 127 24.21 -4.74 -10.45
CA PHE A 127 25.23 -4.17 -11.32
C PHE A 127 26.33 -3.42 -10.58
N GLU A 128 26.41 -3.58 -9.24
CA GLU A 128 27.42 -2.95 -8.39
C GLU A 128 27.47 -1.40 -8.53
N VAL A 129 26.29 -0.78 -8.69
CA VAL A 129 26.17 0.68 -8.70
C VAL A 129 26.05 1.23 -7.28
N VAL A 130 25.61 0.43 -6.30
CA VAL A 130 25.56 0.78 -4.87
C VAL A 130 26.88 0.40 -4.22
N MET A 131 27.66 1.39 -3.83
CA MET A 131 28.91 1.23 -3.08
C MET A 131 28.67 1.60 -1.61
N LEU A 132 28.97 0.69 -0.68
CA LEU A 132 28.96 0.95 0.74
C LEU A 132 30.36 0.81 1.33
N GLU A 133 30.67 1.61 2.34
CA GLU A 133 31.97 1.61 3.03
C GLU A 133 32.15 0.32 3.85
N LYS A 134 33.35 -0.27 3.83
CA LYS A 134 33.65 -1.55 4.50
C LYS A 134 33.34 -1.56 5.99
N GLY A 135 33.73 -0.53 6.70
CA GLY A 135 33.48 -0.43 8.15
C GLY A 135 32.00 -0.32 8.46
N PHE A 136 31.25 0.41 7.63
CA PHE A 136 29.78 0.51 7.73
C PHE A 136 29.11 -0.84 7.48
N VAL A 137 29.49 -1.54 6.42
CA VAL A 137 28.97 -2.91 6.12
C VAL A 137 29.29 -3.85 7.28
N ALA A 138 30.53 -3.88 7.76
CA ALA A 138 30.95 -4.76 8.85
C ALA A 138 30.17 -4.48 10.16
N ALA A 139 29.87 -3.22 10.44
CA ALA A 139 29.13 -2.81 11.64
C ALA A 139 27.62 -3.15 11.56
N THR A 140 27.05 -3.19 10.35
CA THR A 140 25.60 -3.31 10.15
C THR A 140 25.17 -4.72 9.75
N LYS A 141 26.03 -5.52 9.12
CA LYS A 141 25.68 -6.81 8.51
C LYS A 141 25.09 -7.82 9.51
N GLU A 142 25.58 -7.85 10.75
CA GLU A 142 25.07 -8.79 11.77
C GLU A 142 23.62 -8.49 12.13
N LYS A 143 23.28 -7.22 12.38
CA LYS A 143 21.91 -6.82 12.71
C LYS A 143 20.96 -6.94 11.51
N PHE A 144 21.43 -6.66 10.30
CA PHE A 144 20.68 -6.90 9.06
C PHE A 144 20.35 -8.38 8.88
N ALA A 145 21.32 -9.27 9.08
CA ALA A 145 21.11 -10.72 9.02
C ALA A 145 20.21 -11.26 10.15
N ALA A 146 20.11 -10.57 11.28
CA ALA A 146 19.24 -10.95 12.38
C ALA A 146 17.75 -10.54 12.17
N ASP A 147 17.45 -9.77 11.14
CA ASP A 147 16.08 -9.40 10.81
C ASP A 147 15.26 -10.63 10.38
N PRO A 148 14.08 -10.87 10.99
CA PRO A 148 13.32 -12.12 10.80
C PRO A 148 12.71 -12.29 9.40
N ILE A 149 12.69 -11.24 8.56
CA ILE A 149 12.18 -11.32 7.19
C ILE A 149 13.29 -11.43 6.15
N ILE A 150 14.49 -11.02 6.50
CA ILE A 150 15.65 -11.08 5.61
C ILE A 150 16.17 -12.51 5.56
N THR A 151 16.23 -13.09 4.37
CA THR A 151 16.66 -14.47 4.15
C THR A 151 18.16 -14.55 3.86
N ASP A 152 18.78 -15.71 4.12
CA ASP A 152 20.23 -15.92 3.93
C ASP A 152 20.67 -15.56 2.50
N ASP A 153 19.87 -15.89 1.49
CA ASP A 153 20.14 -15.58 0.08
C ASP A 153 20.17 -14.06 -0.21
N ILE A 154 19.48 -13.25 0.57
CA ILE A 154 19.58 -11.78 0.52
C ILE A 154 20.86 -11.31 1.22
N VAL A 155 21.17 -11.86 2.39
CA VAL A 155 22.39 -11.52 3.15
C VAL A 155 23.66 -11.85 2.36
N GLU A 156 23.66 -12.98 1.61
CA GLU A 156 24.78 -13.41 0.76
C GLU A 156 25.05 -12.45 -0.41
N LYS A 157 24.07 -11.66 -0.84
CA LYS A 157 24.25 -10.63 -1.89
C LYS A 157 24.93 -9.35 -1.37
N VAL A 158 25.02 -9.15 -0.05
CA VAL A 158 25.73 -8.02 0.53
C VAL A 158 27.23 -8.26 0.46
N ILE A 159 27.92 -7.47 -0.36
CA ILE A 159 29.39 -7.56 -0.55
C ILE A 159 30.14 -6.89 0.62
N GLU A 160 31.45 -7.14 0.72
CA GLU A 160 32.29 -6.63 1.82
C GLU A 160 32.39 -5.09 1.87
N GLY A 161 32.09 -4.42 0.76
CA GLY A 161 32.16 -2.96 0.65
C GLY A 161 33.48 -2.44 0.09
N PHE A 162 33.62 -1.11 0.11
CA PHE A 162 34.67 -0.35 -0.57
C PHE A 162 35.45 0.52 0.41
N GLU A 163 36.63 1.00 0.03
CA GLU A 163 37.37 2.01 0.79
C GLU A 163 36.66 3.36 0.68
N ILE A 164 36.58 4.11 1.80
CA ILE A 164 35.90 5.42 1.81
C ILE A 164 36.48 6.40 0.78
N SER A 165 37.79 6.36 0.53
CA SER A 165 38.46 7.21 -0.46
C SER A 165 37.99 6.95 -1.89
N GLU A 166 37.57 5.71 -2.20
CA GLU A 166 37.01 5.37 -3.48
C GLU A 166 35.58 5.95 -3.62
N ILE A 167 34.77 5.83 -2.57
CA ILE A 167 33.43 6.41 -2.52
C ILE A 167 33.49 7.94 -2.64
N GLU A 168 34.40 8.58 -1.91
CA GLU A 168 34.64 10.03 -2.00
C GLU A 168 35.02 10.46 -3.41
N HIS A 169 35.83 9.68 -4.12
CA HIS A 169 36.18 9.94 -5.52
C HIS A 169 34.93 9.93 -6.41
N PHE A 170 34.08 8.90 -6.31
CA PHE A 170 32.86 8.81 -7.10
C PHE A 170 31.89 9.96 -6.80
N VAL A 171 31.73 10.36 -5.54
CA VAL A 171 30.84 11.46 -5.17
C VAL A 171 31.38 12.80 -5.68
N ASN A 172 32.67 13.08 -5.49
CA ASN A 172 33.25 14.39 -5.78
C ASN A 172 33.58 14.59 -7.26
N GLU A 173 34.06 13.55 -7.95
CA GLU A 173 34.57 13.65 -9.32
C GLU A 173 33.61 13.05 -10.38
N GLU A 174 32.86 12.00 -10.02
CA GLU A 174 32.01 11.25 -10.95
C GLU A 174 30.51 11.53 -10.76
N HIS A 175 30.15 12.47 -9.85
CA HIS A 175 28.79 12.89 -9.57
C HIS A 175 27.86 11.74 -9.13
N ALA A 176 28.39 10.77 -8.37
CA ALA A 176 27.57 9.74 -7.72
C ALA A 176 26.67 10.36 -6.64
N GLU A 177 25.51 9.77 -6.43
CA GLU A 177 24.60 10.18 -5.37
C GLU A 177 25.09 9.65 -4.02
N GLY A 178 25.46 10.55 -3.06
CA GLY A 178 26.00 10.16 -1.76
C GLY A 178 24.94 9.52 -0.86
N LEU A 179 25.35 8.47 -0.14
CA LEU A 179 24.57 7.83 0.91
C LEU A 179 25.18 8.15 2.28
N TYR A 180 24.35 8.57 3.20
CA TYR A 180 24.79 9.06 4.50
C TYR A 180 24.14 8.27 5.64
N HIS A 181 24.86 8.18 6.76
CA HIS A 181 24.36 7.67 8.02
C HIS A 181 24.99 8.49 9.16
N GLU A 182 24.17 8.96 10.12
CA GLU A 182 24.63 9.85 11.19
C GLU A 182 25.48 11.03 10.68
N ASN A 183 25.05 11.64 9.59
CA ASN A 183 25.71 12.76 8.92
C ASN A 183 27.13 12.45 8.38
N LYS A 184 27.47 11.19 8.18
CA LYS A 184 28.73 10.74 7.58
C LYS A 184 28.45 10.07 6.24
N LEU A 185 29.29 10.33 5.27
CA LEU A 185 29.27 9.61 4.01
C LEU A 185 29.63 8.13 4.27
N VAL A 186 28.72 7.21 3.96
CA VAL A 186 28.88 5.77 4.16
C VAL A 186 28.75 4.99 2.86
N GLY A 187 28.43 5.65 1.76
CA GLY A 187 28.28 5.00 0.48
C GLY A 187 27.91 5.97 -0.63
N CYS A 188 27.71 5.43 -1.82
CA CYS A 188 27.14 6.19 -2.93
C CYS A 188 26.41 5.25 -3.90
N VAL A 189 25.56 5.85 -4.74
CA VAL A 189 24.97 5.20 -5.91
C VAL A 189 25.59 5.83 -7.16
N LYS A 190 26.23 5.00 -7.98
CA LYS A 190 26.83 5.42 -9.25
C LYS A 190 25.78 5.57 -10.35
N ARG A 191 26.10 6.33 -11.38
CA ARG A 191 25.35 6.30 -12.64
C ARG A 191 25.54 4.94 -13.32
N ALA A 192 24.54 4.49 -14.04
CA ALA A 192 24.61 3.26 -14.85
C ALA A 192 24.99 3.52 -16.31
N HIS A 193 25.11 4.80 -16.73
CA HIS A 193 25.56 5.21 -18.06
C HIS A 193 26.25 6.56 -18.02
N ASP A 194 27.29 6.75 -18.84
CA ASP A 194 28.19 7.92 -18.77
C ASP A 194 27.50 9.25 -19.06
N ILE A 195 26.56 9.27 -20.01
CA ILE A 195 25.94 10.51 -20.48
C ILE A 195 24.42 10.51 -20.45
N ASP A 196 23.76 9.35 -20.31
CA ASP A 196 22.29 9.29 -20.36
C ASP A 196 21.66 9.72 -19.04
N ALA A 197 20.88 10.79 -19.07
CA ALA A 197 20.19 11.31 -17.91
C ALA A 197 19.16 10.34 -17.31
N ASN A 198 18.65 9.36 -18.10
CA ASN A 198 17.72 8.34 -17.62
C ASN A 198 18.39 7.29 -16.73
N LEU A 199 19.71 7.19 -16.81
CA LEU A 199 20.55 6.27 -16.03
C LEU A 199 21.57 7.04 -15.16
N SER A 200 21.28 8.31 -14.84
CA SER A 200 22.08 9.11 -13.91
C SER A 200 22.06 8.53 -12.50
N ALA A 201 23.06 8.89 -11.68
CA ALA A 201 23.17 8.44 -10.30
C ALA A 201 21.89 8.72 -9.48
N HIS A 202 21.31 9.90 -9.63
CA HIS A 202 20.07 10.27 -8.97
C HIS A 202 18.89 9.35 -9.35
N VAL A 203 18.71 9.07 -10.64
CA VAL A 203 17.67 8.14 -11.12
C VAL A 203 17.91 6.73 -10.63
N MET A 204 19.15 6.26 -10.65
CA MET A 204 19.51 4.93 -10.12
C MET A 204 19.23 4.83 -8.62
N HIS A 205 19.55 5.87 -7.86
CA HIS A 205 19.22 5.96 -6.43
C HIS A 205 17.72 5.82 -6.20
N GLU A 206 16.89 6.65 -6.84
CA GLU A 206 15.42 6.58 -6.70
C GLU A 206 14.90 5.16 -7.02
N ASN A 207 15.36 4.59 -8.13
CA ASN A 207 14.93 3.27 -8.59
C ASN A 207 15.34 2.15 -7.63
N ILE A 208 16.57 2.15 -7.12
CA ILE A 208 17.06 1.12 -6.21
C ILE A 208 16.35 1.19 -4.86
N MET A 209 16.13 2.39 -4.31
CA MET A 209 15.42 2.55 -3.04
C MET A 209 13.95 2.12 -3.15
N SER A 210 13.30 2.43 -4.29
CA SER A 210 11.94 1.94 -4.56
C SER A 210 11.91 0.42 -4.69
N LYS A 211 12.85 -0.18 -5.44
CA LYS A 211 12.98 -1.64 -5.55
C LYS A 211 13.20 -2.30 -4.19
N ALA A 212 14.12 -1.79 -3.36
CA ALA A 212 14.45 -2.38 -2.07
C ALA A 212 13.25 -2.35 -1.09
N SER A 213 12.54 -1.24 -1.01
CA SER A 213 11.33 -1.15 -0.18
C SER A 213 10.17 -2.00 -0.71
N SER A 214 10.07 -2.18 -2.04
CA SER A 214 9.13 -3.12 -2.66
C SER A 214 9.46 -4.58 -2.34
N VAL A 215 10.76 -4.96 -2.37
CA VAL A 215 11.21 -6.30 -1.95
C VAL A 215 10.83 -6.58 -0.50
N LEU A 216 11.10 -5.63 0.41
CA LEU A 216 10.72 -5.76 1.82
C LEU A 216 9.20 -5.98 1.97
N ALA A 217 8.39 -5.19 1.25
CA ALA A 217 6.94 -5.33 1.27
C ALA A 217 6.45 -6.67 0.70
N LEU A 218 7.06 -7.17 -0.39
CA LEU A 218 6.76 -8.48 -0.98
C LEU A 218 7.01 -9.63 0.01
N LEU A 219 8.16 -9.61 0.70
CA LEU A 219 8.49 -10.62 1.69
C LEU A 219 7.44 -10.69 2.81
N TYR A 220 7.02 -9.53 3.32
CA TYR A 220 5.95 -9.45 4.32
C TYR A 220 4.59 -9.88 3.76
N GLY A 221 4.24 -9.48 2.54
CA GLY A 221 2.99 -9.86 1.89
C GLY A 221 2.85 -11.38 1.75
N VAL A 222 3.89 -12.06 1.26
CA VAL A 222 3.94 -13.53 1.12
C VAL A 222 3.84 -14.21 2.48
N ARG A 223 4.65 -13.78 3.46
CA ARG A 223 4.60 -14.32 4.83
C ARG A 223 3.20 -14.20 5.44
N ASN A 224 2.59 -13.02 5.36
CA ASN A 224 1.30 -12.74 6.00
C ASN A 224 0.12 -13.41 5.27
N ALA A 225 0.28 -13.73 3.99
CA ALA A 225 -0.67 -14.56 3.24
C ALA A 225 -0.57 -16.04 3.60
N GLY A 226 0.49 -16.48 4.28
CA GLY A 226 0.73 -17.87 4.63
C GLY A 226 0.91 -18.77 3.41
N ILE A 227 1.58 -18.29 2.38
CA ILE A 227 1.85 -18.99 1.12
C ILE A 227 3.35 -19.15 0.92
N GLU A 228 3.73 -20.08 0.03
CA GLU A 228 5.12 -20.24 -0.40
C GLU A 228 5.48 -19.18 -1.45
N LYS A 229 6.76 -18.79 -1.51
CA LYS A 229 7.28 -17.87 -2.52
C LYS A 229 6.98 -18.35 -3.95
N THR A 230 6.94 -19.66 -4.17
CA THR A 230 6.65 -20.31 -5.46
C THR A 230 5.17 -20.29 -5.85
N ASP A 231 4.26 -19.95 -4.94
CA ASP A 231 2.82 -19.85 -5.24
C ASP A 231 2.50 -18.57 -6.01
N VAL A 232 3.33 -17.52 -5.88
CA VAL A 232 3.14 -16.27 -6.60
C VAL A 232 3.54 -16.46 -8.07
N GLU A 233 2.56 -16.26 -8.97
CA GLU A 233 2.74 -16.46 -10.41
C GLU A 233 2.90 -15.13 -11.18
N TYR A 234 2.41 -14.02 -10.61
CA TYR A 234 2.48 -12.69 -11.22
C TYR A 234 2.67 -11.61 -10.16
N VAL A 235 3.45 -10.58 -10.49
CA VAL A 235 3.63 -9.38 -9.67
C VAL A 235 3.21 -8.16 -10.48
N ILE A 236 2.45 -7.25 -9.86
CA ILE A 236 2.18 -5.92 -10.40
C ILE A 236 2.84 -4.90 -9.47
N ASP A 237 3.82 -4.16 -9.99
CA ASP A 237 4.37 -3.01 -9.28
C ASP A 237 3.63 -1.74 -9.69
N CYS A 238 3.24 -0.93 -8.70
CA CYS A 238 2.53 0.33 -8.93
C CYS A 238 3.19 1.53 -8.22
N ALA A 239 4.50 1.45 -7.98
CA ALA A 239 5.29 2.57 -7.46
C ALA A 239 5.29 3.77 -8.41
N GLU A 240 5.70 4.94 -7.92
CA GLU A 240 5.74 6.15 -8.75
C GLU A 240 6.99 6.25 -9.62
N GLU A 241 8.08 5.63 -9.23
CA GLU A 241 9.31 5.58 -10.02
C GLU A 241 9.12 4.76 -11.29
N ALA A 242 9.78 5.19 -12.35
CA ALA A 242 9.77 4.52 -13.63
C ALA A 242 11.20 4.11 -14.01
N CYS A 243 11.46 2.81 -13.96
CA CYS A 243 12.67 2.22 -14.50
C CYS A 243 12.84 2.61 -15.98
N GLY A 244 14.05 2.89 -16.39
CA GLY A 244 14.36 3.33 -17.75
C GLY A 244 15.40 2.44 -18.43
N ASP A 245 15.72 2.85 -19.63
CA ASP A 245 16.80 2.31 -20.46
C ASP A 245 17.53 3.49 -21.09
N MET A 246 18.63 3.23 -21.77
CA MET A 246 19.36 4.24 -22.51
C MET A 246 18.43 4.96 -23.51
N ASN A 247 18.43 6.29 -23.47
CA ASN A 247 17.56 7.16 -24.26
C ASN A 247 16.04 7.01 -24.00
N GLN A 248 15.64 6.33 -22.93
CA GLN A 248 14.23 6.08 -22.62
C GLN A 248 13.96 6.13 -21.13
N ARG A 249 13.00 6.97 -20.68
CA ARG A 249 12.46 6.96 -19.33
C ARG A 249 11.19 6.12 -19.29
N GLY A 250 11.14 5.18 -18.34
CA GLY A 250 10.07 4.19 -18.25
C GLY A 250 10.23 3.03 -19.24
N GLY A 251 9.47 1.98 -19.08
CA GLY A 251 9.51 0.77 -19.90
C GLY A 251 10.39 -0.35 -19.36
N GLY A 252 10.96 -0.22 -18.16
CA GLY A 252 11.51 -1.33 -17.39
C GLY A 252 10.42 -2.16 -16.72
N ASN A 253 10.82 -3.05 -15.83
CA ASN A 253 9.92 -3.94 -15.11
C ASN A 253 10.36 -4.08 -13.64
N PHE A 254 9.90 -3.16 -12.79
CA PHE A 254 10.16 -3.19 -11.35
C PHE A 254 9.57 -4.45 -10.70
N ALA A 255 8.36 -4.84 -11.13
CA ALA A 255 7.67 -6.02 -10.62
C ALA A 255 8.56 -7.26 -10.70
N LYS A 256 9.13 -7.53 -11.88
CA LYS A 256 9.99 -8.69 -12.07
C LYS A 256 11.34 -8.54 -11.37
N ALA A 257 11.91 -7.33 -11.34
CA ALA A 257 13.17 -7.05 -10.67
C ALA A 257 13.06 -7.21 -9.13
N ALA A 258 11.95 -6.81 -8.54
CA ALA A 258 11.69 -7.01 -7.11
C ALA A 258 11.39 -8.49 -6.80
N ALA A 259 10.61 -9.16 -7.65
CA ALA A 259 10.29 -10.58 -7.53
C ALA A 259 11.55 -11.47 -7.54
N GLU A 260 12.54 -11.14 -8.38
CA GLU A 260 13.83 -11.85 -8.45
C GLU A 260 14.55 -11.82 -7.10
N VAL A 261 14.69 -10.65 -6.48
CA VAL A 261 15.39 -10.51 -5.19
C VAL A 261 14.58 -11.14 -4.06
N ALA A 262 13.25 -10.99 -4.08
CA ALA A 262 12.37 -11.61 -3.10
C ALA A 262 12.31 -13.15 -3.23
N GLY A 263 12.86 -13.74 -4.29
CA GLY A 263 12.89 -15.18 -4.51
C GLY A 263 11.57 -15.76 -5.03
N LEU A 264 10.75 -14.96 -5.72
CA LEU A 264 9.46 -15.38 -6.31
C LEU A 264 9.71 -16.03 -7.69
N LEU A 265 10.38 -17.18 -7.71
CA LEU A 265 10.95 -17.77 -8.92
C LEU A 265 9.94 -18.16 -10.01
N ASN A 266 8.66 -18.38 -9.63
CA ASN A 266 7.60 -18.69 -10.59
C ASN A 266 6.90 -17.43 -11.13
N ALA A 267 7.21 -16.26 -10.59
CA ALA A 267 6.53 -15.04 -10.96
C ALA A 267 7.10 -14.42 -12.24
N THR A 268 6.21 -13.93 -13.08
CA THR A 268 6.48 -12.85 -14.03
C THR A 268 5.77 -11.59 -13.55
N GLY A 269 5.80 -10.49 -14.30
CA GLY A 269 5.11 -9.29 -13.85
C GLY A 269 5.14 -8.15 -14.83
N SER A 270 4.45 -7.09 -14.46
CA SER A 270 4.43 -5.81 -15.18
C SER A 270 4.22 -4.66 -14.20
N ASP A 271 4.53 -3.47 -14.67
CA ASP A 271 4.33 -2.23 -13.91
C ASP A 271 3.04 -1.55 -14.37
N SER A 272 2.21 -1.14 -13.40
CA SER A 272 1.00 -0.34 -13.62
C SER A 272 1.18 1.04 -13.00
N ARG A 273 1.15 2.09 -13.81
CA ARG A 273 1.39 3.47 -13.39
C ARG A 273 0.12 4.30 -13.48
N GLY A 274 -0.20 5.08 -12.46
CA GLY A 274 -1.43 5.89 -12.42
C GLY A 274 -1.46 6.86 -11.25
N PHE A 275 -0.30 7.36 -10.78
CA PHE A 275 -0.20 8.21 -9.59
C PHE A 275 -1.01 7.61 -8.41
N CYS A 276 -1.74 8.47 -7.67
CA CYS A 276 -2.49 8.04 -6.49
C CYS A 276 -3.62 7.03 -6.77
N ALA A 277 -4.09 6.86 -8.01
CA ALA A 277 -5.07 5.82 -8.36
C ALA A 277 -4.41 4.48 -8.73
N GLY A 278 -3.10 4.48 -9.00
CA GLY A 278 -2.32 3.31 -9.44
C GLY A 278 -2.54 2.05 -8.59
N PRO A 279 -2.45 2.12 -7.25
CA PRO A 279 -2.66 0.95 -6.40
C PRO A 279 -4.04 0.30 -6.54
N SER A 280 -5.10 1.12 -6.67
CA SER A 280 -6.46 0.60 -6.84
C SER A 280 -6.67 0.03 -8.23
N HIS A 281 -6.07 0.62 -9.29
CA HIS A 281 -6.03 0.00 -10.62
C HIS A 281 -5.33 -1.36 -10.57
N ALA A 282 -4.15 -1.42 -9.99
CA ALA A 282 -3.35 -2.65 -9.87
C ALA A 282 -4.09 -3.77 -9.10
N LEU A 283 -4.83 -3.44 -8.05
CA LEU A 283 -5.67 -4.41 -7.32
C LEU A 283 -6.83 -4.93 -8.18
N ILE A 284 -7.48 -4.06 -8.97
CA ILE A 284 -8.52 -4.46 -9.91
C ILE A 284 -7.94 -5.34 -11.03
N GLU A 285 -6.77 -4.98 -11.58
CA GLU A 285 -6.06 -5.77 -12.57
C GLU A 285 -5.70 -7.16 -12.03
N ALA A 286 -5.12 -7.24 -10.83
CA ALA A 286 -4.80 -8.49 -10.16
C ALA A 286 -6.05 -9.37 -9.93
N ALA A 287 -7.13 -8.75 -9.43
CA ALA A 287 -8.38 -9.44 -9.21
C ALA A 287 -8.98 -9.98 -10.52
N ALA A 288 -8.89 -9.23 -11.61
CA ALA A 288 -9.35 -9.65 -12.94
C ALA A 288 -8.48 -10.78 -13.51
N LEU A 289 -7.16 -10.72 -13.36
CA LEU A 289 -6.22 -11.77 -13.78
C LEU A 289 -6.51 -13.09 -13.07
N VAL A 290 -6.74 -13.06 -11.76
CA VAL A 290 -7.11 -14.25 -10.98
C VAL A 290 -8.51 -14.74 -11.36
N LYS A 291 -9.52 -13.86 -11.42
CA LYS A 291 -10.90 -14.21 -11.79
C LYS A 291 -10.99 -14.81 -13.19
N SER A 292 -10.13 -14.39 -14.12
CA SER A 292 -10.07 -14.96 -15.48
C SER A 292 -9.42 -16.34 -15.55
N GLY A 293 -8.73 -16.78 -14.48
CA GLY A 293 -7.96 -18.02 -14.44
C GLY A 293 -6.62 -17.94 -15.19
N ALA A 294 -6.16 -16.72 -15.52
CA ALA A 294 -4.84 -16.54 -16.14
C ALA A 294 -3.71 -16.84 -15.14
N TYR A 295 -3.90 -16.45 -13.88
CA TYR A 295 -2.99 -16.72 -12.77
C TYR A 295 -3.80 -17.07 -11.52
N LYS A 296 -3.22 -17.88 -10.64
CA LYS A 296 -3.84 -18.31 -9.38
C LYS A 296 -3.53 -17.39 -8.21
N CYS A 297 -2.35 -16.78 -8.24
CA CYS A 297 -1.89 -15.91 -7.19
C CYS A 297 -1.09 -14.74 -7.78
N VAL A 298 -1.52 -13.53 -7.47
CA VAL A 298 -0.93 -12.27 -7.94
C VAL A 298 -0.57 -11.41 -6.74
N ALA A 299 0.66 -10.91 -6.70
CA ALA A 299 1.08 -9.91 -5.73
C ALA A 299 0.99 -8.51 -6.35
N VAL A 300 0.36 -7.58 -5.65
CA VAL A 300 0.38 -6.14 -5.99
C VAL A 300 1.28 -5.44 -4.99
N THR A 301 2.29 -4.72 -5.46
CA THR A 301 3.28 -4.08 -4.60
C THR A 301 3.64 -2.68 -5.06
N ALA A 302 4.16 -1.88 -4.16
CA ALA A 302 4.84 -0.62 -4.45
C ALA A 302 5.88 -0.32 -3.39
N GLY A 303 7.03 0.19 -3.81
CA GLY A 303 8.04 0.73 -2.93
C GLY A 303 7.90 2.23 -2.71
N GLY A 304 8.71 2.78 -1.83
CA GLY A 304 8.71 4.20 -1.47
C GLY A 304 9.40 5.09 -2.50
N CYS A 305 8.98 6.35 -2.51
CA CYS A 305 9.49 7.40 -3.41
C CYS A 305 10.41 8.34 -2.64
N THR A 306 11.72 8.30 -2.88
CA THR A 306 12.69 9.17 -2.20
C THR A 306 12.48 10.64 -2.53
N ALA A 307 12.01 10.96 -3.74
CA ALA A 307 11.69 12.32 -4.15
C ALA A 307 10.62 12.99 -3.26
N LYS A 308 9.77 12.21 -2.61
CA LYS A 308 8.68 12.69 -1.73
C LYS A 308 9.12 12.88 -0.27
N LEU A 309 10.31 12.46 0.11
CA LEU A 309 10.81 12.64 1.47
C LEU A 309 10.93 14.14 1.78
N GLY A 310 10.37 14.54 2.93
CA GLY A 310 10.33 15.93 3.36
C GLY A 310 9.63 16.88 2.38
N MET A 311 8.69 16.40 1.57
CA MET A 311 7.99 17.20 0.55
C MET A 311 7.36 18.46 1.14
N ASN A 312 6.75 18.35 2.32
CA ASN A 312 6.17 19.47 3.06
C ASN A 312 7.08 20.00 4.19
N GLY A 313 8.36 19.63 4.17
CA GLY A 313 9.31 19.98 5.23
C GLY A 313 9.43 21.48 5.52
N LYS A 314 9.37 22.33 4.48
CA LYS A 314 9.39 23.79 4.65
C LYS A 314 8.23 24.30 5.52
N ASP A 315 7.04 23.76 5.34
CA ASP A 315 5.86 24.17 6.12
C ASP A 315 5.95 23.68 7.57
N HIS A 316 6.50 22.49 7.77
CA HIS A 316 6.73 21.92 9.10
C HIS A 316 7.79 22.71 9.87
N VAL A 317 8.99 22.91 9.31
CA VAL A 317 10.08 23.69 9.92
C VAL A 317 9.62 25.10 10.27
N LYS A 318 8.98 25.81 9.32
CA LYS A 318 8.43 27.14 9.55
C LYS A 318 7.47 27.23 10.76
N LYS A 319 6.83 26.14 11.11
CA LYS A 319 5.88 26.04 12.22
C LYS A 319 6.48 25.44 13.49
N GLY A 320 7.77 25.13 13.49
CA GLY A 320 8.46 24.50 14.61
C GLY A 320 8.03 23.04 14.83
N LEU A 321 7.56 22.34 13.79
CA LEU A 321 7.06 20.98 13.85
C LEU A 321 8.11 19.98 13.38
N PRO A 322 8.06 18.72 13.84
CA PRO A 322 8.92 17.67 13.30
C PRO A 322 8.58 17.38 11.83
N ILE A 323 9.56 16.96 11.06
CA ILE A 323 9.37 16.42 9.73
C ILE A 323 8.88 14.97 9.89
N LEU A 324 7.68 14.70 9.43
CA LEU A 324 7.02 13.38 9.53
C LEU A 324 7.06 12.60 8.20
N GLU A 325 7.53 13.25 7.13
CA GLU A 325 7.77 12.63 5.82
C GLU A 325 9.21 12.12 5.74
N ASP A 326 9.61 11.34 6.73
CA ASP A 326 10.95 10.78 6.92
C ASP A 326 10.98 9.26 6.77
N CYS A 327 9.91 8.68 6.22
CA CYS A 327 9.82 7.26 5.94
C CYS A 327 9.52 6.98 4.47
N LEU A 328 10.25 6.02 3.90
CA LEU A 328 9.79 5.34 2.70
C LEU A 328 8.70 4.33 3.10
N GLY A 329 7.52 4.47 2.52
CA GLY A 329 6.43 3.53 2.72
C GLY A 329 6.38 2.51 1.59
N GLY A 330 6.12 1.25 1.92
CA GLY A 330 5.86 0.20 0.96
C GLY A 330 4.65 -0.63 1.34
N PHE A 331 4.04 -1.29 0.37
CA PHE A 331 2.99 -2.27 0.62
C PHE A 331 3.05 -3.44 -0.35
N CYS A 332 2.46 -4.56 0.08
CA CYS A 332 2.14 -5.69 -0.78
C CYS A 332 0.75 -6.22 -0.40
N VAL A 333 -0.08 -6.54 -1.41
CA VAL A 333 -1.36 -7.23 -1.23
C VAL A 333 -1.36 -8.47 -2.10
N ILE A 334 -1.64 -9.62 -1.51
CA ILE A 334 -1.72 -10.90 -2.20
C ILE A 334 -3.18 -11.19 -2.58
N ILE A 335 -3.43 -11.32 -3.88
CA ILE A 335 -4.72 -11.66 -4.47
C ILE A 335 -4.63 -13.09 -5.00
N ALA A 336 -5.56 -13.95 -4.60
CA ALA A 336 -5.53 -15.37 -4.96
C ALA A 336 -6.91 -15.89 -5.38
N GLU A 337 -6.92 -17.15 -5.90
CA GLU A 337 -8.15 -17.90 -6.15
C GLU A 337 -8.99 -17.98 -4.88
N ASN A 338 -10.31 -18.01 -5.06
CA ASN A 338 -11.26 -18.06 -3.94
C ASN A 338 -11.08 -19.34 -3.11
N ASP A 339 -10.72 -19.17 -1.86
CA ASP A 339 -10.47 -20.26 -0.90
C ASP A 339 -11.68 -20.56 0.01
N GLY A 340 -12.79 -19.85 -0.17
CA GLY A 340 -14.00 -20.03 0.63
C GLY A 340 -13.94 -19.36 2.00
N VAL A 341 -12.88 -18.65 2.33
CA VAL A 341 -12.63 -18.05 3.67
C VAL A 341 -12.34 -16.56 3.57
N ASN A 342 -11.32 -16.20 2.81
CA ASN A 342 -10.84 -14.83 2.72
C ASN A 342 -11.83 -13.90 2.01
N PRO A 343 -11.88 -12.60 2.35
CA PRO A 343 -12.76 -11.62 1.74
C PRO A 343 -12.55 -11.49 0.23
N GLU A 344 -13.66 -11.35 -0.49
CA GLU A 344 -13.69 -11.23 -1.94
C GLU A 344 -13.55 -9.78 -2.41
N ILE A 345 -12.88 -9.58 -3.55
CA ILE A 345 -12.92 -8.33 -4.32
C ILE A 345 -14.08 -8.43 -5.31
N ASN A 346 -15.09 -7.58 -5.12
CA ASN A 346 -16.28 -7.57 -5.98
C ASN A 346 -16.05 -6.70 -7.22
N LEU A 347 -15.72 -7.32 -8.34
CA LEU A 347 -15.52 -6.63 -9.62
C LEU A 347 -16.83 -6.21 -10.31
N ASP A 348 -17.98 -6.59 -9.79
CA ASP A 348 -19.28 -6.15 -10.33
C ASP A 348 -19.69 -4.77 -9.78
N ILE A 349 -19.06 -4.34 -8.66
CA ILE A 349 -19.27 -3.03 -8.04
C ILE A 349 -18.00 -2.18 -8.22
N LEU A 350 -17.75 -1.76 -9.47
CA LEU A 350 -16.62 -0.89 -9.80
C LEU A 350 -17.08 0.54 -10.06
N GLY A 351 -16.49 1.48 -9.31
CA GLY A 351 -16.51 2.90 -9.62
C GLY A 351 -15.37 3.25 -10.56
N ARG A 352 -15.60 4.21 -11.44
CA ARG A 352 -14.59 4.69 -12.39
C ARG A 352 -14.82 6.12 -12.77
N HIS A 353 -13.79 6.91 -12.69
CA HIS A 353 -13.76 8.24 -13.24
C HIS A 353 -13.44 8.13 -14.74
N THR A 354 -14.39 8.51 -15.59
CA THR A 354 -14.19 8.46 -17.05
C THR A 354 -13.70 9.79 -17.58
N VAL A 355 -13.16 9.80 -18.79
CA VAL A 355 -12.74 11.02 -19.48
C VAL A 355 -13.87 12.08 -19.50
N GLY A 356 -15.12 11.66 -19.62
CA GLY A 356 -16.30 12.53 -19.65
C GLY A 356 -16.85 12.95 -18.29
N THR A 357 -16.33 12.41 -17.17
CA THR A 357 -16.88 12.70 -15.81
C THR A 357 -16.66 14.14 -15.38
N GLY A 358 -15.57 14.77 -15.85
CA GLY A 358 -15.17 16.10 -15.42
C GLY A 358 -14.44 16.11 -14.06
N SER A 359 -13.81 17.25 -13.73
CA SER A 359 -12.89 17.38 -12.60
C SER A 359 -13.51 17.98 -11.33
N ALA A 360 -14.82 18.29 -11.33
CA ALA A 360 -15.47 18.79 -10.13
C ALA A 360 -15.47 17.69 -9.02
N PRO A 361 -15.08 18.00 -7.78
CA PRO A 361 -14.95 17.01 -6.70
C PRO A 361 -16.20 16.15 -6.49
N GLN A 362 -17.39 16.75 -6.65
CA GLN A 362 -18.66 16.03 -6.54
C GLN A 362 -18.86 15.01 -7.66
N ASN A 363 -18.40 15.30 -8.88
CA ASN A 363 -18.47 14.36 -10.00
C ASN A 363 -17.49 13.20 -9.77
N VAL A 364 -16.28 13.50 -9.29
CA VAL A 364 -15.27 12.48 -8.96
C VAL A 364 -15.83 11.49 -7.92
N ILE A 365 -16.29 12.00 -6.76
CA ILE A 365 -16.85 11.13 -5.71
C ILE A 365 -18.18 10.50 -6.17
N GLY A 366 -19.00 11.18 -6.96
CA GLY A 366 -20.20 10.60 -7.54
C GLY A 366 -19.90 9.36 -8.38
N SER A 367 -18.96 9.47 -9.31
CA SER A 367 -18.56 8.36 -10.20
C SER A 367 -17.85 7.19 -9.48
N LEU A 368 -17.17 7.48 -8.36
CA LEU A 368 -16.45 6.47 -7.60
C LEU A 368 -17.28 5.79 -6.51
N VAL A 369 -18.29 6.47 -5.97
CA VAL A 369 -19.08 5.95 -4.84
C VAL A 369 -20.55 5.77 -5.21
N ALA A 370 -21.23 6.86 -5.58
CA ALA A 370 -22.68 6.83 -5.75
C ALA A 370 -23.11 5.97 -6.95
N ASP A 371 -22.46 6.16 -8.10
CA ASP A 371 -22.85 5.49 -9.35
C ASP A 371 -22.66 3.95 -9.32
N PRO A 372 -21.51 3.41 -8.81
CA PRO A 372 -21.37 1.95 -8.73
C PRO A 372 -22.34 1.32 -7.74
N LEU A 373 -22.60 1.96 -6.59
CA LEU A 373 -23.55 1.45 -5.61
C LEU A 373 -24.98 1.49 -6.13
N GLU A 374 -25.39 2.56 -6.82
CA GLU A 374 -26.70 2.65 -7.45
C GLU A 374 -26.93 1.55 -8.50
N ARG A 375 -25.93 1.29 -9.35
CA ARG A 375 -25.99 0.17 -10.31
C ARG A 375 -26.14 -1.19 -9.65
N ALA A 376 -25.56 -1.35 -8.45
CA ALA A 376 -25.68 -2.57 -7.65
C ALA A 376 -26.96 -2.63 -6.80
N GLY A 377 -27.80 -1.60 -6.82
CA GLY A 377 -28.99 -1.51 -5.98
C GLY A 377 -28.69 -1.26 -4.50
N LEU A 378 -27.50 -0.75 -4.18
CA LEU A 378 -27.03 -0.43 -2.84
C LEU A 378 -27.10 1.07 -2.55
N LYS A 379 -27.22 1.40 -1.29
CA LYS A 379 -27.07 2.77 -0.76
C LYS A 379 -25.65 3.04 -0.31
N ILE A 380 -25.28 4.30 -0.23
CA ILE A 380 -23.99 4.72 0.36
C ILE A 380 -23.90 4.25 1.83
N THR A 381 -25.02 4.26 2.54
CA THR A 381 -25.12 3.81 3.94
C THR A 381 -25.02 2.29 4.14
N ASP A 382 -25.04 1.49 3.07
CA ASP A 382 -24.86 0.03 3.14
C ASP A 382 -23.37 -0.38 3.17
N ILE A 383 -22.47 0.57 2.98
CA ILE A 383 -21.01 0.35 3.09
C ILE A 383 -20.54 0.67 4.50
N ASP A 384 -19.98 -0.30 5.18
CA ASP A 384 -19.55 -0.15 6.58
C ASP A 384 -18.36 0.80 6.72
N LYS A 385 -17.35 0.70 5.83
CA LYS A 385 -16.16 1.55 5.84
C LYS A 385 -15.78 2.01 4.44
N PHE A 386 -15.37 3.28 4.34
CA PHE A 386 -14.78 3.84 3.14
C PHE A 386 -13.28 4.10 3.37
N SER A 387 -12.45 3.68 2.43
CA SER A 387 -11.01 3.98 2.45
C SER A 387 -10.63 4.77 1.19
N PRO A 388 -10.66 6.11 1.27
CA PRO A 388 -10.14 6.99 0.21
C PRO A 388 -8.63 7.19 0.35
N GLU A 389 -8.14 8.39 0.05
CA GLU A 389 -6.76 8.78 0.34
C GLU A 389 -6.54 8.90 1.86
N MET A 390 -5.71 8.04 2.41
CA MET A 390 -5.52 7.85 3.86
C MET A 390 -4.33 8.64 4.42
N GLN A 391 -4.03 9.81 3.84
CA GLN A 391 -2.95 10.67 4.32
C GLN A 391 -3.09 11.03 5.80
N ASN A 392 -1.95 11.03 6.47
CA ASN A 392 -1.85 11.43 7.86
C ASN A 392 -2.13 12.95 8.03
N PRO A 393 -3.12 13.34 8.85
CA PRO A 393 -3.47 14.74 9.06
C PRO A 393 -2.39 15.57 9.76
N ASP A 394 -1.47 14.94 10.54
CA ASP A 394 -0.32 15.63 11.11
C ASP A 394 0.61 16.20 10.02
N ILE A 395 0.67 15.56 8.87
CA ILE A 395 1.46 15.99 7.71
C ILE A 395 0.67 17.02 6.90
N THR A 396 -0.57 16.70 6.57
CA THR A 396 -1.33 17.47 5.57
C THR A 396 -1.95 18.75 6.11
N LYS A 397 -2.33 18.81 7.38
CA LYS A 397 -2.87 20.05 7.98
C LYS A 397 -1.83 21.16 8.05
N PRO A 398 -0.59 20.93 8.54
CA PRO A 398 0.46 21.96 8.50
C PRO A 398 0.79 22.43 7.08
N ALA A 399 0.74 21.54 6.09
CA ALA A 399 0.97 21.84 4.68
C ALA A 399 -0.19 22.58 3.97
N GLY A 400 -1.31 22.81 4.68
CA GLY A 400 -2.46 23.56 4.14
C GLY A 400 -3.48 22.71 3.37
N ALA A 401 -3.28 21.39 3.25
CA ALA A 401 -4.23 20.49 2.59
C ALA A 401 -5.39 20.06 3.51
N GLY A 402 -5.30 20.34 4.81
CA GLY A 402 -6.32 19.96 5.79
C GLY A 402 -6.32 18.46 6.11
N ASP A 403 -7.44 17.97 6.62
CA ASP A 403 -7.66 16.56 6.90
C ASP A 403 -8.28 15.90 5.68
N VAL A 404 -7.44 15.27 4.86
CA VAL A 404 -7.84 14.75 3.55
C VAL A 404 -8.85 13.61 3.65
N PRO A 405 -8.67 12.59 4.50
CA PRO A 405 -9.67 11.54 4.67
C PRO A 405 -11.02 12.09 5.15
N LEU A 406 -11.02 12.93 6.17
CA LEU A 406 -12.25 13.53 6.70
C LEU A 406 -12.99 14.37 5.65
N ALA A 407 -12.28 15.11 4.80
CA ALA A 407 -12.89 15.87 3.72
C ALA A 407 -13.59 14.94 2.71
N ASN A 408 -13.00 13.80 2.39
CA ASN A 408 -13.62 12.79 1.55
C ASN A 408 -14.89 12.19 2.19
N TYR A 409 -14.86 11.82 3.47
CA TYR A 409 -16.05 11.28 4.15
C TYR A 409 -17.20 12.28 4.23
N LYS A 410 -16.91 13.56 4.50
CA LYS A 410 -17.92 14.63 4.46
C LYS A 410 -18.56 14.74 3.09
N MET A 411 -17.80 14.57 2.02
CA MET A 411 -18.30 14.63 0.65
C MET A 411 -19.16 13.41 0.32
N ILE A 412 -18.74 12.20 0.70
CA ILE A 412 -19.51 10.96 0.56
C ILE A 412 -20.82 11.06 1.31
N GLY A 413 -20.80 11.49 2.59
CA GLY A 413 -22.00 11.69 3.38
C GLY A 413 -22.93 12.76 2.82
N ALA A 414 -22.38 13.85 2.27
CA ALA A 414 -23.18 14.89 1.61
C ALA A 414 -23.89 14.35 0.35
N LEU A 415 -23.29 13.43 -0.39
CA LEU A 415 -23.96 12.73 -1.49
C LEU A 415 -25.08 11.83 -0.99
N ALA A 416 -24.87 11.10 0.12
CA ALA A 416 -25.92 10.29 0.73
C ALA A 416 -27.12 11.15 1.16
N VAL A 417 -26.86 12.33 1.76
CA VAL A 417 -27.94 13.29 2.10
C VAL A 417 -28.66 13.79 0.84
N LYS A 418 -27.94 14.15 -0.21
CA LYS A 418 -28.53 14.61 -1.47
C LYS A 418 -29.41 13.55 -2.14
N ARG A 419 -29.09 12.28 -1.95
CA ARG A 419 -29.84 11.12 -2.48
C ARG A 419 -31.00 10.69 -1.57
N GLY A 420 -31.14 11.31 -0.39
CA GLY A 420 -32.17 10.95 0.57
C GLY A 420 -31.88 9.62 1.30
N GLU A 421 -30.64 9.18 1.29
CA GLU A 421 -30.16 7.96 1.97
C GLU A 421 -29.72 8.22 3.41
N LEU A 422 -29.44 9.49 3.75
CA LEU A 422 -29.00 9.95 5.07
C LEU A 422 -29.70 11.26 5.44
N ASP A 423 -30.11 11.41 6.71
CA ASP A 423 -30.58 12.71 7.22
C ASP A 423 -29.37 13.64 7.42
N ARG A 424 -29.52 14.91 7.03
CA ARG A 424 -28.44 15.92 7.15
C ARG A 424 -27.87 16.06 8.57
N LYS A 425 -28.68 15.87 9.59
CA LYS A 425 -28.25 15.92 11.00
C LYS A 425 -27.33 14.77 11.39
N GLU A 426 -27.38 13.65 10.66
CA GLU A 426 -26.56 12.46 10.90
C GLU A 426 -25.21 12.51 10.17
N LEU A 427 -24.92 13.57 9.41
CA LEU A 427 -23.68 13.68 8.63
C LEU A 427 -22.41 13.53 9.48
N ALA A 428 -22.40 14.11 10.69
CA ALA A 428 -21.26 14.01 11.60
C ALA A 428 -21.09 12.58 12.14
N ASN A 429 -22.18 11.91 12.44
CA ASN A 429 -22.20 10.52 12.88
C ASN A 429 -21.73 9.59 11.74
N PHE A 430 -22.26 9.80 10.53
CA PHE A 430 -21.82 9.07 9.32
C PHE A 430 -20.30 9.15 9.12
N THR A 431 -19.70 10.35 9.21
CA THR A 431 -18.25 10.47 9.03
C THR A 431 -17.44 9.75 10.10
N LYS A 432 -17.99 9.60 11.29
CA LYS A 432 -17.35 8.86 12.39
C LYS A 432 -17.51 7.35 12.24
N GLU A 433 -18.70 6.89 11.86
CA GLU A 433 -19.01 5.45 11.77
C GLU A 433 -18.41 4.82 10.51
N HIS A 434 -18.51 5.50 9.36
CA HIS A 434 -18.07 4.97 8.06
C HIS A 434 -16.68 5.44 7.64
N GLY A 435 -16.09 6.41 8.34
CA GLY A 435 -14.76 6.94 8.08
C GLY A 435 -13.70 6.33 8.98
N LEU A 436 -12.45 6.70 8.70
CA LEU A 436 -11.23 6.31 9.40
C LEU A 436 -10.31 7.52 9.53
N THR A 437 -9.54 7.59 10.59
CA THR A 437 -8.45 8.57 10.67
C THR A 437 -7.33 8.17 9.69
N GLY A 438 -6.74 9.11 8.98
CA GLY A 438 -5.59 8.82 8.10
C GLY A 438 -4.30 8.57 8.90
N TRP A 439 -3.51 7.59 8.46
CA TRP A 439 -2.23 7.21 9.10
C TRP A 439 -1.09 6.97 8.13
N ALA A 440 -1.34 7.03 6.83
CA ALA A 440 -0.32 6.70 5.83
C ALA A 440 0.62 7.88 5.55
N PRO A 441 1.90 7.63 5.20
CA PRO A 441 2.79 8.67 4.69
C PRO A 441 2.21 9.32 3.44
N THR A 442 2.62 10.57 3.14
CA THR A 442 2.10 11.37 2.02
C THR A 442 2.77 11.05 0.69
N GLN A 443 3.23 9.86 0.49
CA GLN A 443 3.80 9.42 -0.79
C GLN A 443 2.65 9.03 -1.73
N GLY A 444 2.50 9.71 -2.86
CA GLY A 444 1.36 9.73 -3.77
C GLY A 444 0.54 8.43 -3.91
N HIS A 445 1.19 7.31 -4.17
CA HIS A 445 0.56 5.99 -4.30
C HIS A 445 0.26 5.29 -2.97
N ILE A 446 1.03 5.53 -1.90
CA ILE A 446 0.89 4.83 -0.61
C ILE A 446 -0.44 5.11 0.08
N PRO A 447 -0.96 6.34 0.18
CA PRO A 447 -2.19 6.60 0.92
C PRO A 447 -3.49 6.24 0.19
N SER A 448 -3.44 5.77 -1.03
CA SER A 448 -4.56 5.62 -1.98
C SER A 448 -5.52 4.46 -1.67
N GLY A 449 -6.17 4.47 -0.54
CA GLY A 449 -7.12 3.44 -0.10
C GLY A 449 -6.48 2.14 0.39
N VAL A 450 -5.31 1.82 -0.12
CA VAL A 450 -4.59 0.56 0.12
C VAL A 450 -4.19 0.32 1.58
N PRO A 451 -3.84 1.33 2.39
CA PRO A 451 -3.46 1.11 3.79
C PRO A 451 -4.52 0.39 4.62
N TYR A 452 -5.78 0.49 4.24
CA TYR A 452 -6.88 -0.17 4.95
C TYR A 452 -7.17 -1.59 4.47
N VAL A 453 -6.66 -2.03 3.32
CA VAL A 453 -7.01 -3.34 2.72
C VAL A 453 -6.70 -4.51 3.66
N GLY A 454 -5.53 -4.53 4.28
CA GLY A 454 -5.16 -5.55 5.26
C GLY A 454 -6.05 -5.53 6.51
N VAL A 455 -6.32 -4.34 7.04
CA VAL A 455 -7.20 -4.15 8.20
C VAL A 455 -8.64 -4.54 7.85
N ALA A 456 -9.16 -4.12 6.68
CA ALA A 456 -10.50 -4.49 6.22
C ALA A 456 -10.66 -6.01 6.10
N ARG A 457 -9.62 -6.69 5.58
CA ARG A 457 -9.60 -8.16 5.55
C ARG A 457 -9.80 -8.76 6.93
N GLU A 458 -9.06 -8.31 7.93
CA GLU A 458 -9.15 -8.81 9.30
C GLU A 458 -10.51 -8.47 9.92
N ASP A 459 -10.96 -7.23 9.80
CA ASP A 459 -12.24 -6.78 10.37
C ASP A 459 -13.43 -7.55 9.77
N ILE A 460 -13.35 -7.93 8.49
CA ILE A 460 -14.36 -8.78 7.84
C ILE A 460 -14.28 -10.22 8.36
N LEU A 461 -13.08 -10.79 8.48
CA LEU A 461 -12.88 -12.16 9.01
C LEU A 461 -13.33 -12.27 10.47
N GLU A 462 -13.14 -11.24 11.26
CA GLU A 462 -13.59 -11.16 12.65
C GLU A 462 -15.09 -10.79 12.79
N GLY A 463 -15.76 -10.47 11.69
CA GLY A 463 -17.18 -10.10 11.67
C GLY A 463 -17.48 -8.72 12.25
N LYS A 464 -16.47 -7.84 12.40
CA LYS A 464 -16.63 -6.44 12.86
C LYS A 464 -17.34 -5.60 11.81
N ILE A 465 -17.03 -5.83 10.53
CA ILE A 465 -17.65 -5.22 9.37
C ILE A 465 -18.04 -6.29 8.35
N LYS A 466 -18.98 -5.98 7.47
CA LYS A 466 -19.39 -6.86 6.36
C LYS A 466 -18.69 -6.53 5.07
N ASN A 467 -18.38 -5.26 4.88
CA ASN A 467 -17.80 -4.76 3.64
C ASN A 467 -17.01 -3.47 3.85
N ALA A 468 -16.15 -3.17 2.88
CA ALA A 468 -15.43 -1.91 2.79
C ALA A 468 -15.28 -1.48 1.33
N MET A 469 -15.35 -0.19 1.05
CA MET A 469 -15.12 0.38 -0.28
C MET A 469 -13.76 1.03 -0.34
N ILE A 470 -12.90 0.52 -1.22
CA ILE A 470 -11.55 1.05 -1.47
C ILE A 470 -11.63 2.03 -2.64
N ILE A 471 -11.06 3.22 -2.46
CA ILE A 471 -11.19 4.33 -3.42
C ILE A 471 -9.79 4.88 -3.72
N GLY A 472 -9.27 4.61 -4.91
CA GLY A 472 -8.08 5.27 -5.45
C GLY A 472 -8.48 6.46 -6.29
N LYS A 473 -7.88 7.62 -6.03
CA LYS A 473 -8.09 8.80 -6.86
C LYS A 473 -6.87 9.72 -6.84
N GLY A 474 -6.65 10.43 -7.92
CA GLY A 474 -5.51 11.32 -8.05
C GLY A 474 -5.69 12.35 -9.16
N SER A 475 -4.76 13.31 -9.18
CA SER A 475 -4.75 14.44 -10.12
C SER A 475 -3.73 14.18 -11.22
N LEU A 476 -4.18 13.81 -12.42
CA LEU A 476 -3.31 13.56 -13.56
C LEU A 476 -2.66 14.83 -14.13
N PHE A 477 -3.21 16.00 -13.85
CA PHE A 477 -2.64 17.28 -14.29
C PHE A 477 -1.26 17.58 -13.67
N LEU A 478 -0.87 16.89 -12.61
CA LEU A 478 0.48 16.98 -12.03
C LEU A 478 1.56 16.54 -13.03
N GLY A 479 1.27 15.54 -13.87
CA GLY A 479 2.16 15.07 -14.94
C GLY A 479 2.17 15.96 -16.20
N ARG A 480 1.39 17.06 -16.25
CA ARG A 480 1.32 18.02 -17.36
C ARG A 480 0.90 17.45 -18.72
N MET A 481 0.31 16.25 -18.75
CA MET A 481 -0.14 15.59 -19.99
C MET A 481 -1.65 15.72 -20.21
N THR A 482 -2.42 15.95 -19.15
CA THR A 482 -3.88 16.12 -19.19
C THR A 482 -4.36 16.95 -18.00
N ASN A 483 -5.54 17.57 -18.11
CA ASN A 483 -6.21 18.28 -17.02
C ASN A 483 -7.24 17.41 -16.29
N LEU A 484 -7.17 16.07 -16.45
CA LEU A 484 -8.13 15.16 -15.85
C LEU A 484 -7.71 14.75 -14.44
N PHE A 485 -8.68 14.28 -13.68
CA PHE A 485 -8.48 13.38 -12.55
C PHE A 485 -8.44 11.94 -13.05
N ASP A 486 -7.91 11.04 -12.23
CA ASP A 486 -8.09 9.61 -12.33
C ASP A 486 -8.79 9.08 -11.08
N GLY A 487 -9.46 7.95 -11.20
CA GLY A 487 -10.02 7.27 -10.05
C GLY A 487 -10.77 6.00 -10.41
N VAL A 488 -10.61 5.04 -9.52
CA VAL A 488 -11.35 3.78 -9.51
C VAL A 488 -11.68 3.40 -8.09
N SER A 489 -12.71 2.58 -7.92
CA SER A 489 -13.08 2.02 -6.62
C SER A 489 -13.66 0.62 -6.78
N PHE A 490 -13.59 -0.16 -5.72
CA PHE A 490 -14.19 -1.49 -5.63
C PHE A 490 -14.61 -1.78 -4.20
N VAL A 491 -15.46 -2.80 -4.04
CA VAL A 491 -15.93 -3.26 -2.73
C VAL A 491 -15.24 -4.57 -2.37
N ILE A 492 -14.78 -4.66 -1.13
CA ILE A 492 -14.35 -5.89 -0.46
C ILE A 492 -15.48 -6.34 0.44
N HIS A 493 -15.83 -7.61 0.43
CA HIS A 493 -16.88 -8.17 1.29
C HIS A 493 -16.54 -9.58 1.77
N GLY A 494 -17.26 -10.06 2.77
CA GLY A 494 -17.14 -11.43 3.27
C GLY A 494 -17.33 -12.47 2.18
N ASN A 495 -16.65 -13.61 2.30
CA ASN A 495 -16.65 -14.66 1.31
C ASN A 495 -18.06 -15.25 1.12
N THR A 496 -18.59 -15.22 -0.10
CA THR A 496 -19.93 -15.68 -0.42
C THR A 496 -20.09 -17.18 -0.26
N LYS A 497 -19.05 -17.96 -0.58
CA LYS A 497 -19.04 -19.42 -0.40
C LYS A 497 -19.09 -19.80 1.08
N ALA A 498 -18.35 -19.11 1.93
CA ALA A 498 -18.41 -19.30 3.38
C ALA A 498 -19.80 -18.97 3.94
N GLN A 499 -20.46 -17.96 3.39
CA GLN A 499 -21.84 -17.60 3.76
C GLN A 499 -22.85 -18.64 3.32
N GLU A 500 -22.71 -19.20 2.11
CA GLU A 500 -23.56 -20.28 1.59
C GLU A 500 -23.37 -21.57 2.40
N GLU A 501 -22.14 -21.94 2.75
CA GLU A 501 -21.85 -23.11 3.58
C GLU A 501 -22.38 -22.92 5.01
N ALA A 502 -22.27 -21.72 5.59
CA ALA A 502 -22.85 -21.40 6.89
C ALA A 502 -24.39 -21.42 6.87
N ALA A 503 -25.01 -20.98 5.76
CA ALA A 503 -26.44 -21.04 5.55
C ALA A 503 -26.94 -22.48 5.25
N ALA A 504 -26.10 -23.28 4.58
CA ALA A 504 -26.35 -24.70 4.28
C ALA A 504 -26.09 -25.62 5.47
N GLY A 505 -25.50 -25.10 6.55
CA GLY A 505 -25.17 -25.84 7.77
C GLY A 505 -26.34 -26.40 8.56
N VAL A 506 -27.58 -26.11 8.12
CA VAL A 506 -28.78 -26.91 8.46
C VAL A 506 -29.06 -27.80 7.26
N SER A 507 -28.61 -29.04 7.32
CA SER A 507 -28.80 -29.97 6.22
C SER A 507 -30.31 -30.15 5.92
N GLU A 508 -30.64 -30.41 4.63
CA GLU A 508 -32.02 -30.67 4.21
C GLU A 508 -32.66 -31.83 5.02
N ASP A 509 -31.83 -32.76 5.48
CA ASP A 509 -32.27 -33.87 6.33
C ASP A 509 -32.50 -33.46 7.79
N GLU A 510 -31.75 -32.46 8.32
CA GLU A 510 -32.05 -31.86 9.64
C GLU A 510 -33.32 -31.00 9.60
N VAL A 511 -33.52 -30.23 8.52
CA VAL A 511 -34.76 -29.47 8.30
C VAL A 511 -35.94 -30.44 8.18
N LYS A 512 -35.82 -31.52 7.42
CA LYS A 512 -36.85 -32.59 7.33
C LYS A 512 -37.08 -33.24 8.68
N GLY A 513 -36.04 -33.49 9.46
CA GLY A 513 -36.10 -34.02 10.84
C GLY A 513 -36.85 -33.10 11.80
N LEU A 514 -36.56 -31.80 11.75
CA LEU A 514 -37.22 -30.76 12.55
C LEU A 514 -38.70 -30.60 12.15
N ILE A 515 -39.00 -30.60 10.84
CA ILE A 515 -40.38 -30.55 10.34
C ILE A 515 -41.14 -31.79 10.77
N ALA A 516 -40.54 -33.00 10.62
CA ALA A 516 -41.18 -34.24 11.03
C ALA A 516 -41.42 -34.28 12.55
N LYS A 517 -40.53 -33.75 13.37
CA LYS A 517 -40.68 -33.62 14.82
C LYS A 517 -41.79 -32.63 15.18
N ALA A 518 -41.82 -31.46 14.57
CA ALA A 518 -42.88 -30.46 14.76
C ALA A 518 -44.26 -30.99 14.32
N MET A 519 -44.34 -31.69 13.20
CA MET A 519 -45.60 -32.33 12.75
C MET A 519 -46.06 -33.43 13.69
N LYS A 520 -45.14 -34.19 14.27
CA LYS A 520 -45.46 -35.23 15.26
C LYS A 520 -45.95 -34.64 16.59
N GLU A 521 -45.38 -33.55 17.05
CA GLU A 521 -45.80 -32.81 18.23
C GLU A 521 -47.17 -32.17 18.01
N PHE A 522 -47.40 -31.58 16.83
CA PHE A 522 -48.70 -31.02 16.43
C PHE A 522 -49.79 -32.10 16.34
N ALA A 523 -49.49 -33.24 15.75
CA ALA A 523 -50.44 -34.37 15.69
C ALA A 523 -50.76 -34.94 17.08
N ALA A 524 -49.79 -34.99 17.99
CA ALA A 524 -50.00 -35.40 19.38
C ALA A 524 -50.89 -34.43 20.17
N THR A 525 -50.80 -33.14 19.90
CA THR A 525 -51.67 -32.10 20.52
C THR A 525 -53.14 -32.20 20.03
N LEU A 526 -53.31 -32.54 18.71
CA LEU A 526 -54.65 -32.71 18.14
C LEU A 526 -55.37 -34.03 18.57
N ILE A 527 -54.63 -35.00 19.07
CA ILE A 527 -55.18 -36.29 19.59
C ILE A 527 -55.49 -36.18 21.10
N ALA A 528 -54.94 -35.15 21.77
CA ALA A 528 -55.14 -34.91 23.19
C ALA A 528 -56.33 -33.98 23.52
N GLU A 529 -56.97 -33.38 22.50
CA GLU A 529 -58.30 -32.75 22.56
C GLU A 529 -59.37 -33.75 22.08
#